data_626c140107d53363c033ea52d4cd716d
#
_entry.id   626c140107d53363c033ea52d4cd716d
#
_cell.length_a   1.000
_cell.length_b   1.000
_cell.length_c   1.000
_cell.angle_alpha   90.00
_cell.angle_beta   90.00
_cell.angle_gamma   90.00
#
_symmetry.space_group_name_H-M   'P 1'
#
loop_
_entity.id
_entity.type
_entity.pdbx_description
1 polymer ?
#
loop_
_entity_poly.entity_id
_entity_poly.type
_entity_poly.pdbx_seq_one_letter_code
_entity_poly.pdbx_strand_id
1 'polypeptide(L)'
;SFFEKHGHKRIEPYPVVARWRDDLYFTSASIVDFQPYVTNGIVPPPANPLVISQPCIRFVDVDNVGPTFGRHLTLFEMGGHHAFNYPDKEVYWKDQTVRYHHEFVTEELGVKSEEVIYKEDVWSGGGNAGPDLETIVRGLELATLVFMKFKVVNGEFVELPIRTVDTGYGIHRYAWLSQGALSAFHVVYGA
;
A
#
# COMPACT_ATOMS: atom_id res chain seq x y z
N SER A 1 -7.90 -9.26 -13.01
CA SER A 1 -6.60 -8.65 -12.65
C SER A 1 -5.62 -9.71 -12.16
N PHE A 2 -4.34 -9.36 -12.03
CA PHE A 2 -3.29 -10.23 -11.50
C PHE A 2 -3.68 -10.80 -10.11
N PHE A 3 -4.03 -9.94 -9.18
CA PHE A 3 -4.38 -10.35 -7.82
C PHE A 3 -5.65 -11.21 -7.73
N GLU A 4 -6.64 -11.00 -8.61
CA GLU A 4 -7.83 -11.87 -8.67
C GLU A 4 -7.49 -13.29 -9.10
N LYS A 5 -6.55 -13.45 -10.05
CA LYS A 5 -6.02 -14.78 -10.43
C LYS A 5 -5.34 -15.50 -9.26
N HIS A 6 -4.83 -14.73 -8.28
CA HIS A 6 -4.20 -15.23 -7.06
C HIS A 6 -5.16 -15.29 -5.85
N GLY A 7 -6.47 -15.29 -6.09
CA GLY A 7 -7.48 -15.51 -5.07
C GLY A 7 -7.89 -14.28 -4.26
N HIS A 8 -7.40 -13.09 -4.60
CA HIS A 8 -7.83 -11.85 -3.95
C HIS A 8 -9.19 -11.41 -4.49
N LYS A 9 -10.08 -10.99 -3.60
CA LYS A 9 -11.33 -10.37 -4.02
C LYS A 9 -11.11 -8.87 -4.23
N ARG A 10 -11.43 -8.38 -5.43
CA ARG A 10 -11.49 -6.95 -5.67
C ARG A 10 -12.67 -6.34 -4.91
N ILE A 11 -12.40 -5.24 -4.23
CA ILE A 11 -13.43 -4.44 -3.55
C ILE A 11 -13.45 -3.01 -4.09
N GLU A 12 -14.59 -2.34 -3.93
CA GLU A 12 -14.74 -0.93 -4.29
C GLU A 12 -13.99 -0.03 -3.31
N PRO A 13 -13.47 1.13 -3.78
CA PRO A 13 -12.79 2.08 -2.91
C PRO A 13 -13.76 2.72 -1.92
N TYR A 14 -13.21 3.13 -0.79
CA TYR A 14 -13.90 3.91 0.22
C TYR A 14 -13.91 5.40 -0.12
N PRO A 15 -14.80 6.20 0.48
CA PRO A 15 -14.79 7.64 0.29
C PRO A 15 -13.46 8.27 0.69
N VAL A 16 -13.01 9.26 -0.06
CA VAL A 16 -11.78 10.01 0.25
C VAL A 16 -11.89 10.77 1.59
N VAL A 17 -13.09 11.20 1.96
CA VAL A 17 -13.36 11.78 3.28
C VAL A 17 -13.58 10.65 4.28
N ALA A 18 -12.64 10.46 5.19
CA ALA A 18 -12.59 9.35 6.16
C ALA A 18 -13.57 9.54 7.32
N ARG A 19 -14.88 9.52 7.05
CA ARG A 19 -15.95 9.79 8.04
C ARG A 19 -16.09 8.72 9.13
N TRP A 20 -15.44 7.59 8.99
CA TRP A 20 -15.40 6.51 10.00
C TRP A 20 -14.29 6.67 11.02
N ARG A 21 -13.48 7.75 10.92
CA ARG A 21 -12.36 8.07 11.81
C ARG A 21 -12.42 9.54 12.22
N ASP A 22 -12.20 9.81 13.50
CA ASP A 22 -12.20 11.17 14.05
C ASP A 22 -10.82 11.83 14.00
N ASP A 23 -9.77 11.04 13.77
CA ASP A 23 -8.37 11.49 13.75
C ASP A 23 -7.85 11.85 12.35
N LEU A 24 -8.62 11.58 11.30
CA LEU A 24 -8.27 11.87 9.91
C LEU A 24 -9.39 12.57 9.15
N TYR A 25 -9.03 13.58 8.37
CA TYR A 25 -9.96 14.20 7.41
C TYR A 25 -10.07 13.39 6.11
N PHE A 26 -8.92 12.89 5.61
CA PHE A 26 -8.85 12.25 4.31
C PHE A 26 -8.20 10.87 4.40
N THR A 27 -8.66 9.97 3.54
CA THR A 27 -8.02 8.68 3.32
C THR A 27 -6.65 8.92 2.67
N SER A 28 -5.59 8.54 3.36
CA SER A 28 -4.20 8.79 2.94
C SER A 28 -3.48 7.54 2.44
N ALA A 29 -4.08 6.37 2.63
CA ALA A 29 -3.60 5.06 2.20
C ALA A 29 -4.77 4.06 2.20
N SER A 30 -4.67 2.98 1.43
CA SER A 30 -5.70 1.94 1.39
C SER A 30 -5.92 1.24 2.73
N ILE A 31 -4.88 1.13 3.57
CA ILE A 31 -5.01 0.51 4.90
C ILE A 31 -5.87 1.34 5.86
N VAL A 32 -6.00 2.65 5.64
CA VAL A 32 -6.85 3.54 6.45
C VAL A 32 -8.30 3.06 6.48
N ASP A 33 -8.75 2.42 5.40
CA ASP A 33 -10.10 1.88 5.27
C ASP A 33 -10.39 0.75 6.27
N PHE A 34 -9.33 0.10 6.76
CA PHE A 34 -9.40 -1.06 7.67
C PHE A 34 -8.93 -0.74 9.08
N GLN A 35 -8.27 0.41 9.28
CA GLN A 35 -7.81 0.87 10.59
C GLN A 35 -8.87 1.75 11.27
N PRO A 36 -9.03 1.63 12.58
CA PRO A 36 -8.47 0.59 13.47
C PRO A 36 -9.37 -0.66 13.57
N TYR A 37 -10.52 -0.66 12.94
CA TYR A 37 -11.60 -1.61 13.21
C TYR A 37 -11.25 -3.05 12.79
N VAL A 38 -10.81 -3.24 11.54
CA VAL A 38 -10.43 -4.58 11.05
C VAL A 38 -9.10 -5.02 11.65
N THR A 39 -8.11 -4.12 11.69
CA THR A 39 -6.77 -4.46 12.23
C THR A 39 -6.78 -4.82 13.71
N ASN A 40 -7.72 -4.30 14.48
CA ASN A 40 -7.92 -4.68 15.88
C ASN A 40 -8.94 -5.83 16.09
N GLY A 41 -9.49 -6.39 15.00
CA GLY A 41 -10.44 -7.49 15.09
C GLY A 41 -11.84 -7.11 15.58
N ILE A 42 -12.20 -5.82 15.52
CA ILE A 42 -13.53 -5.33 15.96
C ILE A 42 -14.60 -5.70 14.93
N VAL A 43 -14.27 -5.60 13.65
CA VAL A 43 -15.13 -6.02 12.54
C VAL A 43 -14.35 -6.91 11.57
N PRO A 44 -15.00 -7.85 10.87
CA PRO A 44 -14.35 -8.66 9.86
C PRO A 44 -14.00 -7.80 8.62
N PRO A 45 -12.96 -8.17 7.86
CA PRO A 45 -12.69 -7.54 6.57
C PRO A 45 -13.79 -7.87 5.56
N PRO A 46 -14.05 -6.99 4.57
CA PRO A 46 -15.04 -7.25 3.52
C PRO A 46 -14.70 -8.45 2.62
N ALA A 47 -13.43 -8.80 2.57
CA ALA A 47 -12.89 -10.00 1.95
C ALA A 47 -11.49 -10.29 2.51
N ASN A 48 -11.02 -11.56 2.39
CA ASN A 48 -9.71 -11.94 2.88
C ASN A 48 -9.14 -13.14 2.08
N PRO A 49 -8.11 -12.94 1.24
CA PRO A 49 -7.44 -11.67 0.95
C PRO A 49 -8.23 -10.75 0.02
N LEU A 50 -7.88 -9.49 -0.01
CA LEU A 50 -8.52 -8.50 -0.88
C LEU A 50 -7.51 -7.66 -1.67
N VAL A 51 -7.99 -7.02 -2.73
CA VAL A 51 -7.27 -6.01 -3.51
C VAL A 51 -8.16 -4.80 -3.76
N ILE A 52 -7.57 -3.61 -3.68
CA ILE A 52 -8.26 -2.33 -3.79
C ILE A 52 -7.40 -1.32 -4.55
N SER A 53 -8.02 -0.39 -5.28
CA SER A 53 -7.39 0.84 -5.74
C SER A 53 -8.11 2.00 -5.06
N GLN A 54 -7.44 2.65 -4.13
CA GLN A 54 -8.01 3.66 -3.23
C GLN A 54 -7.55 5.07 -3.62
N PRO A 55 -8.46 5.98 -3.99
CA PRO A 55 -8.14 7.39 -4.10
C PRO A 55 -7.70 7.96 -2.74
N CYS A 56 -6.56 8.63 -2.73
CA CYS A 56 -5.92 9.15 -1.53
C CYS A 56 -5.61 10.64 -1.65
N ILE A 57 -5.65 11.34 -0.53
CA ILE A 57 -5.20 12.73 -0.42
C ILE A 57 -4.14 12.84 0.68
N ARG A 58 -2.99 13.43 0.34
CA ARG A 58 -1.89 13.75 1.26
C ARG A 58 -1.41 15.17 1.05
N PHE A 59 -1.32 15.95 2.11
CA PHE A 59 -0.74 17.29 2.09
C PHE A 59 0.68 17.34 2.67
N VAL A 60 1.15 16.25 3.28
CA VAL A 60 2.54 16.10 3.65
C VAL A 60 3.39 16.30 2.40
N ASP A 61 4.44 16.86 2.28
CA ASP A 61 5.26 17.07 1.06
C ASP A 61 4.58 17.84 -0.09
N VAL A 62 3.52 18.61 0.16
CA VAL A 62 2.83 19.38 -0.88
C VAL A 62 3.80 20.32 -1.63
N ASP A 63 4.79 20.88 -0.94
CA ASP A 63 5.81 21.76 -1.53
C ASP A 63 6.79 21.01 -2.43
N ASN A 64 6.85 19.69 -2.31
CA ASN A 64 7.73 18.81 -3.08
C ASN A 64 7.09 18.23 -4.35
N VAL A 65 5.84 18.53 -4.62
CA VAL A 65 5.11 18.00 -5.80
C VAL A 65 5.85 18.35 -7.09
N GLY A 66 6.18 19.63 -7.31
CA GLY A 66 6.93 20.09 -8.47
C GLY A 66 8.38 19.61 -8.48
N PRO A 67 9.19 19.91 -7.43
CA PRO A 67 10.60 19.53 -7.38
C PRO A 67 10.89 18.05 -7.55
N THR A 68 9.96 17.18 -7.19
CA THR A 68 10.11 15.72 -7.30
C THR A 68 9.46 15.10 -8.56
N PHE A 69 9.06 15.95 -9.51
CA PHE A 69 8.41 15.50 -10.77
C PHE A 69 7.15 14.65 -10.55
N GLY A 70 6.41 14.93 -9.48
CA GLY A 70 5.20 14.22 -9.12
C GLY A 70 5.42 12.89 -8.38
N ARG A 71 6.61 12.64 -7.80
CA ARG A 71 6.78 11.53 -6.84
C ARG A 71 5.88 11.69 -5.62
N HIS A 72 5.63 12.94 -5.22
CA HIS A 72 4.72 13.33 -4.14
C HIS A 72 3.51 14.05 -4.75
N LEU A 73 2.46 13.31 -5.10
CA LEU A 73 1.19 13.90 -5.55
C LEU A 73 0.27 14.12 -4.36
N THR A 74 -0.45 15.25 -4.36
CA THR A 74 -1.46 15.56 -3.34
C THR A 74 -2.69 14.65 -3.47
N LEU A 75 -3.15 14.41 -4.69
CA LEU A 75 -4.22 13.47 -5.04
C LEU A 75 -3.64 12.35 -5.90
N PHE A 76 -3.83 11.11 -5.49
CA PHE A 76 -3.32 9.94 -6.20
C PHE A 76 -4.15 8.70 -5.88
N GLU A 77 -3.99 7.64 -6.68
CA GLU A 77 -4.52 6.32 -6.36
C GLU A 77 -3.44 5.43 -5.77
N MET A 78 -3.77 4.80 -4.65
CA MET A 78 -2.95 3.77 -4.03
C MET A 78 -3.59 2.41 -4.27
N GLY A 79 -2.93 1.57 -5.05
CA GLY A 79 -3.25 0.17 -5.14
C GLY A 79 -2.78 -0.55 -3.88
N GLY A 80 -3.51 -1.56 -3.45
CA GLY A 80 -3.08 -2.38 -2.32
C GLY A 80 -3.70 -3.76 -2.37
N HIS A 81 -2.95 -4.77 -1.96
CA HIS A 81 -3.52 -6.05 -1.59
C HIS A 81 -3.29 -6.28 -0.09
N HIS A 82 -4.29 -6.80 0.57
CA HIS A 82 -4.29 -6.97 2.02
C HIS A 82 -4.68 -8.39 2.39
N ALA A 83 -3.99 -8.93 3.41
CA ALA A 83 -4.33 -10.19 4.04
C ALA A 83 -4.37 -10.02 5.56
N PHE A 84 -5.45 -10.44 6.16
CA PHE A 84 -5.69 -10.35 7.59
C PHE A 84 -5.50 -11.73 8.20
N ASN A 85 -4.38 -11.93 8.92
CA ASN A 85 -3.98 -13.22 9.47
C ASN A 85 -4.45 -13.33 10.92
N TYR A 86 -5.48 -14.14 11.12
CA TYR A 86 -6.00 -14.46 12.44
C TYR A 86 -5.09 -15.50 13.12
N PRO A 87 -5.09 -15.60 14.47
CA PRO A 87 -4.25 -16.54 15.19
C PRO A 87 -4.39 -18.01 14.77
N ASP A 88 -5.60 -18.38 14.35
CA ASP A 88 -5.98 -19.74 13.92
C ASP A 88 -6.02 -19.92 12.41
N LYS A 89 -5.84 -18.85 11.64
CA LYS A 89 -5.96 -18.88 10.18
C LYS A 89 -5.05 -17.85 9.50
N GLU A 90 -3.86 -18.30 9.14
CA GLU A 90 -2.97 -17.51 8.26
C GLU A 90 -3.43 -17.62 6.81
N VAL A 91 -3.52 -16.49 6.11
CA VAL A 91 -3.82 -16.39 4.68
C VAL A 91 -2.51 -16.42 3.88
N TYR A 92 -1.64 -15.44 4.11
CA TYR A 92 -0.24 -15.41 3.69
C TYR A 92 0.52 -14.30 4.43
N TRP A 93 1.84 -14.40 4.47
CA TRP A 93 2.72 -13.46 5.16
C TRP A 93 3.84 -12.97 4.23
N LYS A 94 5.02 -12.70 4.75
CA LYS A 94 6.15 -12.02 4.10
C LYS A 94 6.52 -12.61 2.74
N ASP A 95 6.86 -13.87 2.70
CA ASP A 95 7.41 -14.52 1.49
C ASP A 95 6.43 -14.47 0.33
N GLN A 96 5.17 -14.74 0.59
CA GLN A 96 4.15 -14.72 -0.45
C GLN A 96 3.83 -13.29 -0.90
N THR A 97 3.89 -12.31 0.01
CA THR A 97 3.71 -10.88 -0.33
C THR A 97 4.81 -10.43 -1.29
N VAL A 98 6.06 -10.75 -0.97
CA VAL A 98 7.21 -10.41 -1.84
C VAL A 98 7.11 -11.11 -3.19
N ARG A 99 6.71 -12.39 -3.22
CA ARG A 99 6.49 -13.13 -4.48
C ARG A 99 5.43 -12.46 -5.35
N TYR A 100 4.27 -12.13 -4.81
CA TYR A 100 3.21 -11.45 -5.56
C TYR A 100 3.67 -10.12 -6.14
N HIS A 101 4.38 -9.32 -5.34
CA HIS A 101 4.94 -8.06 -5.83
C HIS A 101 5.98 -8.31 -6.94
N HIS A 102 6.89 -9.25 -6.72
CA HIS A 102 7.96 -9.54 -7.67
C HIS A 102 7.41 -10.06 -9.01
N GLU A 103 6.49 -11.02 -8.96
CA GLU A 103 5.79 -11.56 -10.14
C GLU A 103 5.03 -10.45 -10.87
N PHE A 104 4.30 -9.59 -10.15
CA PHE A 104 3.58 -8.47 -10.74
C PHE A 104 4.53 -7.52 -11.49
N VAL A 105 5.64 -7.16 -10.89
CA VAL A 105 6.61 -6.22 -11.49
C VAL A 105 7.37 -6.85 -12.67
N THR A 106 7.75 -8.11 -12.56
CA THR A 106 8.55 -8.78 -13.60
C THR A 106 7.71 -9.34 -14.74
N GLU A 107 6.57 -9.96 -14.44
CA GLU A 107 5.76 -10.66 -15.45
C GLU A 107 4.72 -9.74 -16.11
N GLU A 108 4.04 -8.90 -15.31
CA GLU A 108 2.98 -8.03 -15.88
C GLU A 108 3.55 -6.70 -16.40
N LEU A 109 4.64 -6.17 -15.81
CA LEU A 109 5.26 -4.91 -16.25
C LEU A 109 6.54 -5.10 -17.06
N GLY A 110 7.08 -6.31 -17.12
CA GLY A 110 8.28 -6.63 -17.90
C GLY A 110 9.58 -6.03 -17.34
N VAL A 111 9.64 -5.68 -16.06
CA VAL A 111 10.86 -5.21 -15.40
C VAL A 111 11.78 -6.41 -15.18
N LYS A 112 13.08 -6.25 -15.46
CA LYS A 112 14.03 -7.32 -15.20
C LYS A 112 14.20 -7.52 -13.69
N SER A 113 14.30 -8.78 -13.26
CA SER A 113 14.41 -9.14 -11.85
C SER A 113 15.60 -8.45 -11.15
N GLU A 114 16.72 -8.30 -11.84
CA GLU A 114 17.92 -7.64 -11.34
C GLU A 114 17.78 -6.12 -11.17
N GLU A 115 16.73 -5.51 -11.72
CA GLU A 115 16.45 -4.08 -11.56
C GLU A 115 15.57 -3.78 -10.32
N VAL A 116 15.00 -4.83 -9.70
CA VAL A 116 14.13 -4.66 -8.54
C VAL A 116 14.95 -4.69 -7.25
N ILE A 117 14.94 -3.59 -6.53
CA ILE A 117 15.62 -3.44 -5.24
C ILE A 117 14.57 -3.48 -4.13
N TYR A 118 14.83 -4.27 -3.11
CA TYR A 118 14.06 -4.30 -1.86
C TYR A 118 14.90 -3.72 -0.74
N LYS A 119 14.42 -2.65 -0.11
CA LYS A 119 15.08 -1.99 1.01
C LYS A 119 14.27 -2.26 2.28
N GLU A 120 14.90 -2.85 3.29
CA GLU A 120 14.29 -3.07 4.60
C GLU A 120 14.16 -1.76 5.37
N ASP A 121 12.98 -1.57 6.01
CA ASP A 121 12.71 -0.44 6.89
C ASP A 121 11.69 -0.84 7.96
N VAL A 122 11.28 0.13 8.77
CA VAL A 122 10.23 -0.01 9.79
C VAL A 122 9.17 1.05 9.56
N TRP A 123 7.99 0.60 9.19
CA TRP A 123 6.84 1.47 8.99
C TRP A 123 6.03 1.66 10.28
N SER A 124 5.55 2.89 10.49
CA SER A 124 4.58 3.21 11.54
C SER A 124 3.58 4.24 11.04
N GLY A 125 2.29 3.96 11.18
CA GLY A 125 1.23 4.85 10.71
C GLY A 125 -0.16 4.43 11.21
N GLY A 126 -1.05 5.41 11.42
CA GLY A 126 -2.43 5.15 11.86
C GLY A 126 -2.55 4.38 13.18
N GLY A 127 -1.55 4.47 14.05
CA GLY A 127 -1.50 3.75 15.33
C GLY A 127 -1.00 2.30 15.22
N ASN A 128 -0.55 1.86 14.06
CA ASN A 128 0.03 0.53 13.84
C ASN A 128 1.49 0.63 13.39
N ALA A 129 2.22 -0.48 13.48
CA ALA A 129 3.61 -0.57 13.05
C ALA A 129 4.02 -2.00 12.68
N GLY A 130 5.11 -2.10 11.91
CA GLY A 130 5.74 -3.37 11.57
C GLY A 130 6.95 -3.18 10.66
N PRO A 131 7.76 -4.22 10.45
CA PRO A 131 8.80 -4.18 9.44
C PRO A 131 8.17 -4.04 8.05
N ASP A 132 8.89 -3.40 7.14
CA ASP A 132 8.45 -3.24 5.76
C ASP A 132 9.60 -3.43 4.76
N LEU A 133 9.23 -3.48 3.50
CA LEU A 133 10.13 -3.46 2.35
C LEU A 133 9.68 -2.35 1.40
N GLU A 134 10.52 -1.34 1.23
CA GLU A 134 10.38 -0.39 0.12
C GLU A 134 10.86 -1.06 -1.17
N THR A 135 10.10 -0.92 -2.25
CA THR A 135 10.46 -1.51 -3.53
C THR A 135 10.83 -0.41 -4.53
N ILE A 136 12.02 -0.51 -5.08
CA ILE A 136 12.63 0.52 -5.91
C ILE A 136 13.05 -0.06 -7.26
N VAL A 137 12.69 0.60 -8.34
CA VAL A 137 13.14 0.26 -9.69
C VAL A 137 13.67 1.53 -10.36
N ARG A 138 14.90 1.49 -10.85
CA ARG A 138 15.55 2.63 -11.53
C ARG A 138 15.50 3.95 -10.73
N GLY A 139 15.63 3.86 -9.40
CA GLY A 139 15.58 5.01 -8.49
C GLY A 139 14.19 5.58 -8.24
N LEU A 140 13.13 4.90 -8.70
CA LEU A 140 11.75 5.22 -8.40
C LEU A 140 11.19 4.20 -7.39
N GLU A 141 10.82 4.66 -6.20
CA GLU A 141 10.09 3.85 -5.24
C GLU A 141 8.68 3.61 -5.79
N LEU A 142 8.32 2.34 -5.94
CA LEU A 142 7.06 1.90 -6.52
C LEU A 142 6.01 1.56 -5.47
N ALA A 143 6.44 0.87 -4.42
CA ALA A 143 5.55 0.40 -3.38
C ALA A 143 6.27 0.20 -2.04
N THR A 144 5.48 0.15 -0.98
CA THR A 144 5.89 -0.31 0.34
C THR A 144 5.07 -1.54 0.71
N LEU A 145 5.76 -2.62 1.11
CA LEU A 145 5.17 -3.88 1.57
C LEU A 145 5.28 -3.93 3.08
N VAL A 146 4.21 -3.62 3.80
CA VAL A 146 4.21 -3.53 5.27
C VAL A 146 3.70 -4.82 5.90
N PHE A 147 4.43 -5.32 6.88
CA PHE A 147 4.07 -6.49 7.67
C PHE A 147 3.65 -6.05 9.08
N MET A 148 2.44 -5.50 9.13
CA MET A 148 1.88 -4.88 10.32
C MET A 148 1.59 -5.93 11.39
N LYS A 149 2.26 -5.83 12.52
CA LYS A 149 2.09 -6.76 13.65
C LYS A 149 2.00 -6.09 15.01
N PHE A 150 2.17 -4.78 15.09
CA PHE A 150 2.10 -4.01 16.32
C PHE A 150 1.08 -2.88 16.24
N LYS A 151 0.47 -2.57 17.35
CA LYS A 151 -0.17 -1.27 17.61
C LYS A 151 0.74 -0.45 18.51
N VAL A 152 0.67 0.86 18.37
CA VAL A 152 1.41 1.81 19.19
C VAL A 152 0.48 2.28 20.32
N VAL A 153 0.83 1.98 21.56
CA VAL A 153 0.07 2.40 22.75
C VAL A 153 1.03 3.14 23.68
N ASN A 154 0.79 4.41 23.93
CA ASN A 154 1.66 5.26 24.76
C ASN A 154 3.15 5.24 24.33
N GLY A 155 3.41 5.10 23.04
CA GLY A 155 4.77 5.03 22.49
C GLY A 155 5.41 3.64 22.51
N GLU A 156 4.73 2.65 23.05
CA GLU A 156 5.20 1.25 23.10
C GLU A 156 4.54 0.38 22.01
N PHE A 157 5.29 -0.60 21.51
CA PHE A 157 4.78 -1.59 20.56
C PHE A 157 4.09 -2.75 21.29
N VAL A 158 2.80 -2.92 21.04
CA VAL A 158 2.00 -4.03 21.56
C VAL A 158 1.54 -4.88 20.38
N GLU A 159 1.64 -6.20 20.48
CA GLU A 159 1.23 -7.09 19.37
C GLU A 159 -0.25 -6.91 19.02
N LEU A 160 -0.51 -6.87 17.70
CA LEU A 160 -1.87 -6.87 17.18
C LEU A 160 -2.49 -8.26 17.28
N PRO A 161 -3.80 -8.35 17.55
CA PRO A 161 -4.50 -9.63 17.53
C PRO A 161 -4.54 -10.24 16.12
N ILE A 162 -4.47 -9.39 15.08
CA ILE A 162 -4.50 -9.80 13.68
C ILE A 162 -3.25 -9.23 12.99
N ARG A 163 -2.34 -10.11 12.54
CA ARG A 163 -1.20 -9.69 11.70
C ARG A 163 -1.69 -9.35 10.31
N THR A 164 -1.44 -8.15 9.86
CA THR A 164 -1.97 -7.65 8.60
C THR A 164 -0.86 -7.44 7.57
N VAL A 165 -1.01 -8.05 6.40
CA VAL A 165 -0.26 -7.63 5.21
C VAL A 165 -0.92 -6.37 4.69
N ASP A 166 -0.17 -5.29 4.70
CA ASP A 166 -0.53 -4.00 4.12
C ASP A 166 0.43 -3.67 3.00
N THR A 167 -0.08 -3.43 1.81
CA THR A 167 0.75 -3.00 0.69
C THR A 167 0.22 -1.71 0.10
N GLY A 168 1.13 -0.79 -0.19
CA GLY A 168 0.82 0.48 -0.85
C GLY A 168 1.55 0.60 -2.18
N TYR A 169 0.83 0.49 -3.30
CA TYR A 169 1.35 0.60 -4.65
C TYR A 169 1.02 1.98 -5.22
N GLY A 170 2.04 2.76 -5.55
CA GLY A 170 1.86 4.04 -6.23
C GLY A 170 1.43 3.85 -7.69
N ILE A 171 0.15 3.76 -7.98
CA ILE A 171 -0.37 3.45 -9.32
C ILE A 171 0.20 4.39 -10.39
N HIS A 172 0.29 5.68 -10.10
CA HIS A 172 0.91 6.66 -11.00
C HIS A 172 2.41 6.41 -11.22
N ARG A 173 3.12 5.85 -10.22
CA ARG A 173 4.55 5.50 -10.33
C ARG A 173 4.76 4.25 -11.18
N TYR A 174 3.90 3.25 -11.04
CA TYR A 174 3.90 2.08 -11.92
C TYR A 174 3.59 2.47 -13.37
N ALA A 175 2.60 3.33 -13.58
CA ALA A 175 2.28 3.85 -14.90
C ALA A 175 3.43 4.70 -15.49
N TRP A 176 4.07 5.53 -14.67
CA TRP A 176 5.26 6.29 -15.06
C TRP A 176 6.40 5.37 -15.53
N LEU A 177 6.72 4.35 -14.73
CA LEU A 177 7.75 3.37 -15.06
C LEU A 177 7.42 2.61 -16.35
N SER A 178 6.21 2.04 -16.45
CA SER A 178 5.81 1.19 -17.57
C SER A 178 5.71 1.93 -18.89
N GLN A 179 5.35 3.22 -18.87
CA GLN A 179 5.25 4.06 -20.06
C GLN A 179 6.58 4.75 -20.43
N GLY A 180 7.59 4.68 -19.54
CA GLY A 180 8.84 5.41 -19.73
C GLY A 180 8.64 6.94 -19.80
N ALA A 181 7.62 7.46 -19.12
CA ALA A 181 7.29 8.87 -19.13
C ALA A 181 8.36 9.73 -18.44
N LEU A 182 8.42 11.03 -18.74
CA LEU A 182 9.39 11.94 -18.13
C LEU A 182 9.07 12.27 -16.66
N SER A 183 7.79 12.22 -16.30
CA SER A 183 7.32 12.48 -14.93
C SER A 183 5.95 11.87 -14.69
N ALA A 184 5.51 11.83 -13.43
CA ALA A 184 4.15 11.43 -13.10
C ALA A 184 3.10 12.36 -13.72
N PHE A 185 3.42 13.63 -13.95
CA PHE A 185 2.50 14.61 -14.56
C PHE A 185 2.10 14.22 -15.98
N HIS A 186 3.05 13.69 -16.78
CA HIS A 186 2.76 13.20 -18.14
C HIS A 186 1.76 12.04 -18.12
N VAL A 187 1.86 11.18 -17.12
CA VAL A 187 0.96 10.02 -16.98
C VAL A 187 -0.42 10.43 -16.50
N VAL A 188 -0.48 11.32 -15.50
CA VAL A 188 -1.74 11.67 -14.81
C VAL A 188 -2.52 12.72 -15.60
N TYR A 189 -1.86 13.68 -16.24
CA TYR A 189 -2.51 14.84 -16.88
C TYR A 189 -2.38 14.85 -18.41
N GLY A 190 -1.65 13.90 -19.00
CA GLY A 190 -1.55 13.78 -20.46
C GLY A 190 -0.81 14.96 -21.13
N ALA A 191 0.20 15.50 -20.49
CA ALA A 191 0.98 16.64 -20.99
C ALA A 191 2.03 16.24 -22.02
#